data_bf9b47f6f0003e3d61fdd6575588ac0a
#
_entry.id   bf9b47f6f0003e3d61fdd6575588ac0a
#
_cell.length_a   1.000
_cell.length_b   1.000
_cell.length_c   1.000
_cell.angle_alpha   90.00
_cell.angle_beta   90.00
_cell.angle_gamma   90.00
#
_symmetry.space_group_name_H-M   'P 1'
#
loop_
_entity.id
_entity.type
_entity.pdbx_description
1 polymer ?
#
loop_
_entity_poly.entity_id
_entity_poly.type
_entity_poly.pdbx_seq_one_letter_code
_entity_poly.pdbx_strand_id
1 'polypeptide(L)'
;SAELSSDDLSAIRSQMLSFSKGYNPSKFNNTYSFKYNLEGSILQYAGVSGTSSDSGVVSYGGQTLSKAEQDGIILYSTDGYENKTADTLTAEDFDQNSYHETDLKTHDAVSAGDSLYTLVSDENWSLMIPLSEKQAAKLADRTVVRVKFLKDDMTQSGDFSIVEIDGAKYGKIDFNKGVIRYASDRFLEIELVTNTVTGLKIPLSLPGFRARPGKSDKLKRTY
;
A
#
# COMPACT_ATOMS: atom_id res chain seq x y z
N SER A 1 17.39 9.71 29.89
CA SER A 1 16.34 10.22 28.99
C SER A 1 16.80 11.60 28.51
N ALA A 2 17.00 11.74 27.20
CA ALA A 2 17.26 13.04 26.62
C ALA A 2 15.96 13.86 26.74
N GLU A 3 16.02 14.94 27.49
CA GLU A 3 14.90 15.89 27.57
C GLU A 3 15.00 16.86 26.39
N LEU A 4 13.88 17.10 25.73
CA LEU A 4 13.78 18.11 24.67
C LEU A 4 14.03 19.50 25.26
N SER A 5 14.84 20.32 24.60
CA SER A 5 15.04 21.70 25.01
C SER A 5 13.77 22.55 24.80
N SER A 6 13.71 23.72 25.44
CA SER A 6 12.60 24.66 25.23
C SER A 6 12.50 25.15 23.78
N ASP A 7 13.63 25.26 23.10
CA ASP A 7 13.70 25.69 21.70
C ASP A 7 13.19 24.59 20.76
N ASP A 8 13.53 23.32 21.05
CA ASP A 8 13.02 22.17 20.29
C ASP A 8 11.49 22.04 20.44
N LEU A 9 10.99 22.22 21.67
CA LEU A 9 9.54 22.21 21.92
C LEU A 9 8.83 23.37 21.19
N SER A 10 9.48 24.53 21.13
CA SER A 10 8.95 25.69 20.39
C SER A 10 8.93 25.43 18.87
N ALA A 11 9.97 24.79 18.33
CA ALA A 11 10.03 24.42 16.93
C ALA A 11 8.94 23.38 16.57
N ILE A 12 8.77 22.35 17.39
CA ILE A 12 7.70 21.35 17.24
C ILE A 12 6.32 22.00 17.27
N ARG A 13 6.09 22.88 18.25
CA ARG A 13 4.81 23.63 18.37
C ARG A 13 4.54 24.47 17.13
N SER A 14 5.56 25.13 16.58
CA SER A 14 5.43 25.95 15.37
C SER A 14 5.07 25.11 14.15
N GLN A 15 5.66 23.93 14.00
CA GLN A 15 5.29 22.98 12.94
C GLN A 15 3.83 22.53 13.05
N MET A 16 3.39 22.17 14.27
CA MET A 16 2.00 21.76 14.53
C MET A 16 1.01 22.89 14.24
N LEU A 17 1.31 24.11 14.63
CA LEU A 17 0.45 25.29 14.37
C LEU A 17 0.38 25.61 12.87
N SER A 18 1.48 25.51 12.15
CA SER A 18 1.53 25.73 10.71
C SER A 18 0.67 24.69 9.97
N PHE A 19 0.81 23.43 10.35
CA PHE A 19 -0.01 22.35 9.78
C PHE A 19 -1.50 22.55 10.10
N SER A 20 -1.83 22.86 11.35
CA SER A 20 -3.23 23.09 11.78
C SER A 20 -3.90 24.22 10.99
N LYS A 21 -3.18 25.30 10.68
CA LYS A 21 -3.70 26.42 9.87
C LYS A 21 -3.93 26.04 8.41
N GLY A 22 -3.10 25.13 7.87
CA GLY A 22 -3.17 24.68 6.48
C GLY A 22 -3.91 23.36 6.30
N TYR A 23 -4.49 22.79 7.37
CA TYR A 23 -5.14 21.49 7.30
C TYR A 23 -6.32 21.47 6.32
N ASN A 24 -6.29 20.52 5.42
CA ASN A 24 -7.37 20.28 4.46
C ASN A 24 -7.71 18.77 4.48
N PRO A 25 -8.90 18.38 4.95
CA PRO A 25 -9.30 16.99 5.04
C PRO A 25 -9.36 16.28 3.67
N SER A 26 -9.50 17.03 2.58
CA SER A 26 -9.47 16.49 1.22
C SER A 26 -8.06 16.17 0.71
N LYS A 27 -7.02 16.60 1.45
CA LYS A 27 -5.61 16.37 1.15
C LYS A 27 -4.95 15.53 2.24
N PHE A 28 -5.53 14.41 2.53
CA PHE A 28 -5.15 13.57 3.66
C PHE A 28 -3.71 13.04 3.58
N ASN A 29 -3.16 12.87 2.39
CA ASN A 29 -1.74 12.56 2.20
C ASN A 29 -0.81 13.58 2.87
N ASN A 30 -1.18 14.86 2.95
CA ASN A 30 -0.40 15.88 3.65
C ASN A 30 -0.34 15.62 5.14
N THR A 31 -1.34 14.96 5.72
CA THR A 31 -1.38 14.61 7.15
C THR A 31 -0.33 13.55 7.46
N TYR A 32 -0.18 12.56 6.61
CA TYR A 32 0.84 11.52 6.78
C TYR A 32 2.24 12.09 6.61
N SER A 33 2.49 12.89 5.58
CA SER A 33 3.78 13.56 5.40
C SER A 33 4.13 14.45 6.59
N PHE A 34 3.15 15.18 7.12
CA PHE A 34 3.35 15.98 8.32
C PHE A 34 3.69 15.12 9.53
N LYS A 35 2.95 14.02 9.75
CA LYS A 35 3.20 13.08 10.85
C LYS A 35 4.63 12.58 10.82
N TYR A 36 5.10 12.08 9.67
CA TYR A 36 6.46 11.55 9.52
C TYR A 36 7.52 12.63 9.72
N ASN A 37 7.30 13.83 9.19
CA ASN A 37 8.23 14.95 9.37
C ASN A 37 8.31 15.37 10.84
N LEU A 38 7.17 15.40 11.54
CA LEU A 38 7.10 15.72 12.95
C LEU A 38 7.80 14.67 13.81
N GLU A 39 7.54 13.40 13.55
CA GLU A 39 8.22 12.28 14.24
C GLU A 39 9.72 12.33 14.01
N GLY A 40 10.17 12.57 12.77
CA GLY A 40 11.59 12.76 12.43
C GLY A 40 12.22 13.94 13.20
N SER A 41 11.53 15.06 13.30
CA SER A 41 12.00 16.24 14.07
C SER A 41 12.11 15.92 15.55
N ILE A 42 11.13 15.24 16.14
CA ILE A 42 11.15 14.84 17.56
C ILE A 42 12.32 13.91 17.83
N LEU A 43 12.57 12.92 16.98
CA LEU A 43 13.71 12.01 17.11
C LEU A 43 15.03 12.75 16.99
N GLN A 44 15.16 13.70 16.07
CA GLN A 44 16.34 14.52 15.89
C GLN A 44 16.62 15.39 17.14
N TYR A 45 15.60 16.05 17.67
CA TYR A 45 15.74 16.90 18.86
C TYR A 45 15.96 16.09 20.14
N ALA A 46 15.42 14.88 20.24
CA ALA A 46 15.67 13.98 21.36
C ALA A 46 17.12 13.46 21.44
N GLY A 47 18.01 14.02 20.61
CA GLY A 47 19.42 13.61 20.59
C GLY A 47 19.66 12.24 19.97
N VAL A 48 18.73 11.78 19.12
CA VAL A 48 18.96 10.71 18.16
C VAL A 48 19.87 11.28 17.05
N SER A 49 20.93 11.98 17.48
CA SER A 49 22.08 12.32 16.65
C SER A 49 22.90 11.05 16.50
N GLY A 50 22.29 10.05 15.85
CA GLY A 50 23.12 8.99 15.31
C GLY A 50 24.02 9.64 14.27
N THR A 51 25.29 9.46 14.41
CA THR A 51 26.21 9.62 13.29
C THR A 51 25.56 8.84 12.16
N SER A 52 25.10 9.56 11.14
CA SER A 52 24.63 8.98 9.91
C SER A 52 25.81 8.24 9.29
N SER A 53 26.01 6.99 9.71
CA SER A 53 26.68 6.05 8.86
C SER A 53 25.76 5.86 7.65
N ASP A 54 26.33 5.76 6.50
CA ASP A 54 25.68 5.57 5.18
C ASP A 54 24.74 4.34 5.10
N SER A 55 24.56 3.65 6.23
CA SER A 55 23.76 2.43 6.39
C SER A 55 22.31 2.63 6.86
N GLY A 56 21.85 3.86 7.09
CA GLY A 56 20.48 4.13 7.55
C GLY A 56 20.17 3.65 8.97
N VAL A 57 21.17 3.18 9.71
CA VAL A 57 21.03 2.64 11.08
C VAL A 57 21.43 3.68 12.10
N VAL A 58 20.57 3.99 13.05
CA VAL A 58 20.78 4.92 14.15
C VAL A 58 20.66 4.17 15.47
N SER A 59 21.64 4.31 16.37
CA SER A 59 21.59 3.72 17.71
C SER A 59 21.16 4.77 18.74
N TYR A 60 20.15 4.46 19.55
CA TYR A 60 19.67 5.29 20.63
C TYR A 60 19.40 4.47 21.88
N GLY A 61 19.99 4.87 23.01
CA GLY A 61 19.75 4.19 24.30
C GLY A 61 20.05 2.69 24.30
N GLY A 62 20.98 2.22 23.45
CA GLY A 62 21.28 0.80 23.28
C GLY A 62 20.34 0.07 22.32
N GLN A 63 19.39 0.77 21.69
CA GLN A 63 18.55 0.25 20.63
C GLN A 63 19.08 0.69 19.27
N THR A 64 19.00 -0.18 18.30
CA THR A 64 19.32 0.11 16.91
C THR A 64 18.06 0.48 16.15
N LEU A 65 18.02 1.68 15.57
CA LEU A 65 16.91 2.15 14.75
C LEU A 65 17.31 2.03 13.27
N SER A 66 16.52 1.32 12.49
CA SER A 66 16.68 1.28 11.04
C SER A 66 15.80 2.36 10.42
N LYS A 67 16.36 3.16 9.55
CA LYS A 67 15.65 4.16 8.76
C LYS A 67 15.27 3.56 7.42
N ALA A 68 14.04 3.80 6.94
CA ALA A 68 13.65 3.40 5.60
C ALA A 68 14.52 4.11 4.56
N GLU A 69 14.87 3.42 3.47
CA GLU A 69 15.74 3.96 2.40
C GLU A 69 15.10 5.12 1.65
N GLN A 70 13.76 5.15 1.63
CA GLN A 70 12.98 6.18 0.95
C GLN A 70 11.62 6.37 1.62
N ASP A 71 10.93 7.45 1.27
CA ASP A 71 9.57 7.70 1.74
C ASP A 71 8.60 6.65 1.18
N GLY A 72 7.63 6.25 2.01
CA GLY A 72 6.64 5.26 1.62
C GLY A 72 5.75 4.80 2.76
N ILE A 73 4.96 3.77 2.49
CA ILE A 73 4.11 3.10 3.49
C ILE A 73 4.83 1.85 3.96
N ILE A 74 5.06 1.76 5.27
CA ILE A 74 5.64 0.57 5.89
C ILE A 74 4.52 -0.39 6.26
N LEU A 75 4.64 -1.64 5.80
CA LEU A 75 3.79 -2.75 6.19
C LEU A 75 4.65 -3.74 6.97
N TYR A 76 4.17 -4.12 8.16
CA TYR A 76 4.85 -5.12 8.99
C TYR A 76 4.35 -6.52 8.69
N SER A 77 4.26 -6.84 7.40
CA SER A 77 3.88 -8.16 6.94
C SER A 77 4.53 -8.49 5.61
N THR A 78 4.62 -9.78 5.32
CA THR A 78 5.14 -10.33 4.08
C THR A 78 4.27 -11.51 3.63
N ASP A 79 4.03 -11.63 2.33
CA ASP A 79 3.19 -12.69 1.78
C ASP A 79 3.81 -13.42 0.56
N GLY A 80 5.07 -13.09 0.23
CA GLY A 80 5.78 -13.70 -0.89
C GLY A 80 5.41 -13.14 -2.27
N TYR A 81 4.52 -12.15 -2.34
CA TYR A 81 4.09 -11.55 -3.61
C TYR A 81 4.81 -10.24 -3.94
N GLU A 82 5.79 -9.86 -3.15
CA GLU A 82 6.45 -8.57 -3.27
C GLU A 82 7.17 -8.36 -4.60
N ASN A 83 7.68 -9.43 -5.17
CA ASN A 83 8.39 -9.42 -6.44
C ASN A 83 7.53 -9.91 -7.61
N LYS A 84 6.24 -10.23 -7.36
CA LYS A 84 5.33 -10.66 -8.43
C LYS A 84 4.75 -9.46 -9.16
N THR A 85 4.84 -9.50 -10.47
CA THR A 85 4.20 -8.57 -11.40
C THR A 85 3.00 -9.24 -12.06
N ALA A 86 2.19 -8.49 -12.81
CA ALA A 86 1.07 -9.06 -13.56
C ALA A 86 1.51 -10.20 -14.51
N ASP A 87 2.73 -10.10 -15.06
CA ASP A 87 3.28 -11.06 -16.02
C ASP A 87 3.82 -12.34 -15.36
N THR A 88 4.04 -12.31 -14.04
CA THR A 88 4.58 -13.45 -13.27
C THR A 88 3.53 -14.12 -12.40
N LEU A 89 2.28 -13.66 -12.46
CA LEU A 89 1.15 -14.29 -11.77
C LEU A 89 0.75 -15.59 -12.48
N THR A 90 0.36 -16.57 -11.68
CA THR A 90 -0.21 -17.84 -12.11
C THR A 90 -1.63 -18.01 -11.60
N ALA A 91 -2.38 -18.97 -12.08
CA ALA A 91 -3.73 -19.25 -11.61
C ALA A 91 -3.78 -19.59 -10.10
N GLU A 92 -2.73 -20.21 -9.56
CA GLU A 92 -2.60 -20.54 -8.14
C GLU A 92 -2.54 -19.31 -7.26
N ASP A 93 -2.01 -18.21 -7.78
CA ASP A 93 -1.91 -16.95 -7.03
C ASP A 93 -3.27 -16.33 -6.69
N PHE A 94 -4.33 -16.81 -7.31
CA PHE A 94 -5.71 -16.38 -7.07
C PHE A 94 -6.45 -17.30 -6.09
N ASP A 95 -5.84 -18.40 -5.66
CA ASP A 95 -6.42 -19.27 -4.63
C ASP A 95 -6.18 -18.69 -3.23
N GLN A 96 -7.26 -18.26 -2.59
CA GLN A 96 -7.20 -17.72 -1.24
C GLN A 96 -6.85 -18.75 -0.17
N ASN A 97 -7.11 -20.03 -0.43
CA ASN A 97 -6.82 -21.09 0.55
C ASN A 97 -5.31 -21.35 0.66
N SER A 98 -4.56 -21.05 -0.40
CA SER A 98 -3.10 -21.17 -0.43
C SER A 98 -2.39 -19.90 0.03
N TYR A 99 -3.13 -18.82 0.31
CA TYR A 99 -2.56 -17.55 0.74
C TYR A 99 -2.12 -17.58 2.20
N HIS A 100 -0.88 -17.19 2.43
CA HIS A 100 -0.30 -17.02 3.75
C HIS A 100 0.37 -15.67 3.88
N GLU A 101 0.13 -15.01 4.99
CA GLU A 101 0.79 -13.77 5.37
C GLU A 101 1.59 -14.00 6.64
N THR A 102 2.80 -13.51 6.68
CA THR A 102 3.68 -13.57 7.85
C THR A 102 3.72 -12.19 8.49
N ASP A 103 3.36 -12.10 9.77
CA ASP A 103 3.53 -10.88 10.57
C ASP A 103 5.03 -10.71 10.90
N LEU A 104 5.55 -9.53 10.57
CA LEU A 104 6.95 -9.14 10.84
C LEU A 104 7.11 -8.37 12.15
N LYS A 105 6.01 -8.06 12.86
CA LYS A 105 6.09 -7.48 14.19
C LYS A 105 6.55 -8.54 15.17
N THR A 106 7.77 -8.39 15.64
CA THR A 106 8.33 -9.28 16.66
C THR A 106 8.84 -8.46 17.83
N HIS A 107 8.81 -9.06 19.01
CA HIS A 107 9.48 -8.54 20.21
C HIS A 107 10.84 -9.21 20.43
N ASP A 108 11.20 -10.17 19.60
CA ASP A 108 12.44 -10.91 19.64
C ASP A 108 13.54 -10.19 18.86
N ALA A 109 14.77 -10.58 19.13
CA ALA A 109 15.91 -10.10 18.34
C ALA A 109 15.84 -10.67 16.93
N VAL A 110 16.03 -9.82 15.94
CA VAL A 110 16.11 -10.20 14.54
C VAL A 110 17.55 -10.45 14.13
N SER A 111 17.75 -11.37 13.20
CA SER A 111 19.06 -11.72 12.66
C SER A 111 19.36 -10.95 11.36
N ALA A 112 20.62 -10.86 11.00
CA ALA A 112 21.00 -10.28 9.72
C ALA A 112 20.40 -11.12 8.57
N GLY A 113 19.68 -10.45 7.68
CA GLY A 113 18.95 -11.09 6.58
C GLY A 113 17.46 -11.30 6.82
N ASP A 114 16.96 -11.11 8.04
CA ASP A 114 15.54 -11.18 8.33
C ASP A 114 14.80 -9.97 7.74
N SER A 115 13.61 -10.21 7.22
CA SER A 115 12.72 -9.15 6.73
C SER A 115 12.14 -8.38 7.91
N LEU A 116 12.33 -7.05 7.93
CA LEU A 116 11.82 -6.18 8.98
C LEU A 116 10.48 -5.55 8.63
N TYR A 117 10.28 -5.21 7.37
CA TYR A 117 9.07 -4.59 6.85
C TYR A 117 9.00 -4.72 5.32
N THR A 118 7.84 -4.47 4.78
CA THR A 118 7.62 -4.23 3.34
C THR A 118 7.41 -2.74 3.13
N LEU A 119 8.09 -2.16 2.13
CA LEU A 119 7.97 -0.76 1.79
C LEU A 119 7.19 -0.58 0.49
N VAL A 120 6.06 0.13 0.56
CA VAL A 120 5.31 0.60 -0.62
C VAL A 120 5.80 2.00 -0.95
N SER A 121 6.50 2.14 -2.06
CA SER A 121 7.26 3.35 -2.38
C SER A 121 6.55 4.33 -3.32
N ASP A 122 5.43 3.93 -3.93
CA ASP A 122 4.63 4.80 -4.79
C ASP A 122 3.13 4.47 -4.76
N GLU A 123 2.33 5.31 -5.41
CA GLU A 123 0.87 5.20 -5.46
C GLU A 123 0.35 4.30 -6.59
N ASN A 124 1.24 3.74 -7.42
CA ASN A 124 0.79 2.88 -8.52
C ASN A 124 0.54 1.45 -8.00
N TRP A 125 -0.62 0.93 -8.31
CA TRP A 125 -1.00 -0.42 -7.96
C TRP A 125 -2.04 -0.97 -8.94
N SER A 126 -2.17 -2.27 -8.99
CA SER A 126 -3.09 -2.94 -9.91
C SER A 126 -4.00 -3.90 -9.17
N LEU A 127 -5.21 -4.03 -9.66
CA LEU A 127 -6.19 -5.01 -9.22
C LEU A 127 -6.42 -6.02 -10.36
N MET A 128 -6.31 -7.31 -10.02
CA MET A 128 -6.55 -8.40 -10.96
C MET A 128 -7.85 -9.09 -10.60
N ILE A 129 -8.77 -9.23 -11.56
CA ILE A 129 -10.06 -9.88 -11.37
C ILE A 129 -10.23 -11.01 -12.38
N PRO A 130 -10.63 -12.22 -11.96
CA PRO A 130 -10.96 -13.29 -12.89
C PRO A 130 -12.21 -12.92 -13.68
N LEU A 131 -12.22 -13.21 -14.98
CA LEU A 131 -13.33 -12.94 -15.88
C LEU A 131 -13.81 -14.24 -16.55
N SER A 132 -15.11 -14.45 -16.58
CA SER A 132 -15.70 -15.41 -17.50
C SER A 132 -15.61 -14.90 -18.94
N GLU A 133 -15.68 -15.79 -19.94
CA GLU A 133 -15.69 -15.43 -21.36
C GLU A 133 -16.76 -14.38 -21.68
N LYS A 134 -17.96 -14.51 -21.09
CA LYS A 134 -19.04 -13.56 -21.26
C LYS A 134 -18.73 -12.17 -20.68
N GLN A 135 -18.05 -12.12 -19.54
CA GLN A 135 -17.63 -10.85 -18.91
C GLN A 135 -16.50 -10.22 -19.73
N ALA A 136 -15.51 -11.00 -20.14
CA ALA A 136 -14.43 -10.53 -20.98
C ALA A 136 -14.96 -9.94 -22.31
N ALA A 137 -15.89 -10.61 -22.97
CA ALA A 137 -16.52 -10.10 -24.19
C ALA A 137 -17.28 -8.79 -23.98
N LYS A 138 -17.94 -8.61 -22.83
CA LYS A 138 -18.66 -7.36 -22.51
C LYS A 138 -17.72 -6.19 -22.18
N LEU A 139 -16.51 -6.49 -21.73
CA LEU A 139 -15.53 -5.50 -21.31
C LEU A 139 -14.42 -5.27 -22.34
N ALA A 140 -14.45 -6.00 -23.48
CA ALA A 140 -13.38 -6.01 -24.49
C ALA A 140 -13.04 -4.61 -25.03
N ASP A 141 -14.04 -3.74 -25.20
CA ASP A 141 -13.86 -2.37 -25.73
C ASP A 141 -13.66 -1.33 -24.62
N ARG A 142 -13.52 -1.76 -23.36
CA ARG A 142 -13.30 -0.85 -22.24
C ARG A 142 -11.82 -0.63 -22.02
N THR A 143 -11.44 0.63 -21.91
CA THR A 143 -10.08 1.06 -21.50
C THR A 143 -10.05 1.64 -20.10
N VAL A 144 -11.23 1.96 -19.55
CA VAL A 144 -11.39 2.51 -18.20
C VAL A 144 -12.63 1.88 -17.56
N VAL A 145 -12.49 1.50 -16.31
CA VAL A 145 -13.60 1.00 -15.49
C VAL A 145 -13.68 1.77 -14.17
N ARG A 146 -14.87 1.78 -13.59
CA ARG A 146 -15.06 2.29 -12.23
C ARG A 146 -15.26 1.12 -11.28
N VAL A 147 -14.49 1.13 -10.20
CA VAL A 147 -14.52 0.10 -9.16
C VAL A 147 -15.05 0.72 -7.88
N LYS A 148 -16.06 0.10 -7.29
CA LYS A 148 -16.50 0.37 -5.94
C LYS A 148 -15.87 -0.65 -5.02
N PHE A 149 -15.13 -0.20 -4.01
CA PHE A 149 -14.54 -1.03 -2.98
C PHE A 149 -15.52 -1.18 -1.82
N LEU A 150 -15.85 -2.43 -1.46
CA LEU A 150 -16.86 -2.69 -0.44
C LEU A 150 -16.31 -2.50 0.98
N LYS A 151 -14.99 -2.47 1.14
CA LYS A 151 -14.34 -2.22 2.43
C LYS A 151 -14.67 -0.83 3.00
N ASP A 152 -14.79 0.19 2.15
CA ASP A 152 -14.93 1.59 2.56
C ASP A 152 -15.92 2.39 1.69
N ASP A 153 -16.71 1.70 0.85
CA ASP A 153 -17.68 2.27 -0.09
C ASP A 153 -17.10 3.30 -1.10
N MET A 154 -15.78 3.39 -1.20
CA MET A 154 -15.12 4.29 -2.14
C MET A 154 -15.23 3.78 -3.57
N THR A 155 -15.41 4.73 -4.49
CA THR A 155 -15.43 4.45 -5.93
C THR A 155 -14.26 5.14 -6.61
N GLN A 156 -13.49 4.39 -7.39
CA GLN A 156 -12.33 4.89 -8.11
C GLN A 156 -12.34 4.38 -9.55
N SER A 157 -11.90 5.23 -10.49
CA SER A 157 -11.66 4.82 -11.88
C SER A 157 -10.23 4.34 -12.02
N GLY A 158 -10.03 3.30 -12.81
CA GLY A 158 -8.72 2.78 -13.17
C GLY A 158 -8.66 2.40 -14.64
N ASP A 159 -7.44 2.40 -15.19
CA ASP A 159 -7.18 1.95 -16.56
C ASP A 159 -7.38 0.44 -16.62
N PHE A 160 -8.11 -0.01 -17.64
CA PHE A 160 -8.54 -1.40 -17.74
C PHE A 160 -7.96 -2.08 -18.97
N SER A 161 -7.48 -3.29 -18.77
CA SER A 161 -7.08 -4.19 -19.85
C SER A 161 -7.47 -5.63 -19.52
N ILE A 162 -7.59 -6.47 -20.55
CA ILE A 162 -7.79 -7.92 -20.38
C ILE A 162 -6.46 -8.59 -20.63
N VAL A 163 -6.05 -9.44 -19.70
CA VAL A 163 -4.84 -10.26 -19.78
C VAL A 163 -5.22 -11.74 -19.66
N GLU A 164 -4.39 -12.62 -20.19
CA GLU A 164 -4.55 -14.07 -20.09
C GLU A 164 -3.46 -14.65 -19.19
N ILE A 165 -3.86 -15.47 -18.23
CA ILE A 165 -2.96 -16.16 -17.31
C ILE A 165 -3.40 -17.63 -17.29
N ASP A 166 -2.50 -18.53 -17.65
CA ASP A 166 -2.76 -19.98 -17.70
C ASP A 166 -4.05 -20.34 -18.48
N GLY A 167 -4.30 -19.64 -19.61
CA GLY A 167 -5.45 -19.87 -20.48
C GLY A 167 -6.78 -19.31 -19.96
N ALA A 168 -6.77 -18.63 -18.80
CA ALA A 168 -7.94 -17.95 -18.24
C ALA A 168 -7.83 -16.43 -18.40
N LYS A 169 -8.98 -15.76 -18.58
CA LYS A 169 -9.02 -14.30 -18.77
C LYS A 169 -9.16 -13.58 -17.45
N TYR A 170 -8.38 -12.52 -17.29
CA TYR A 170 -8.39 -11.64 -16.15
C TYR A 170 -8.51 -10.18 -16.60
N GLY A 171 -9.27 -9.39 -15.85
CA GLY A 171 -9.28 -7.95 -15.98
C GLY A 171 -8.17 -7.37 -15.09
N LYS A 172 -7.24 -6.64 -15.69
CA LYS A 172 -6.23 -5.84 -14.98
C LYS A 172 -6.73 -4.41 -14.90
N ILE A 173 -6.75 -3.84 -13.70
CA ILE A 173 -7.18 -2.47 -13.45
C ILE A 173 -6.04 -1.75 -12.77
N ASP A 174 -5.47 -0.76 -13.44
CA ASP A 174 -4.35 0.02 -12.95
C ASP A 174 -4.82 1.32 -12.29
N PHE A 175 -4.30 1.60 -11.11
CA PHE A 175 -4.58 2.80 -10.32
C PHE A 175 -3.27 3.54 -10.03
N ASN A 176 -3.36 4.86 -9.90
CA ASN A 176 -2.25 5.75 -9.59
C ASN A 176 -2.45 6.55 -8.29
N LYS A 177 -3.38 6.13 -7.45
CA LYS A 177 -3.67 6.75 -6.15
C LYS A 177 -4.44 5.79 -5.24
N GLY A 178 -4.44 6.08 -3.95
CA GLY A 178 -5.26 5.38 -2.96
C GLY A 178 -4.69 4.04 -2.49
N VAL A 179 -3.44 3.73 -2.83
CA VAL A 179 -2.78 2.48 -2.40
C VAL A 179 -2.79 2.30 -0.89
N ILE A 180 -2.66 3.39 -0.13
CA ILE A 180 -2.62 3.37 1.35
C ILE A 180 -3.86 2.73 1.98
N ARG A 181 -5.01 2.78 1.32
CA ARG A 181 -6.26 2.20 1.82
C ARG A 181 -6.27 0.68 1.78
N TYR A 182 -5.52 0.13 0.82
CA TYR A 182 -5.62 -1.27 0.44
C TYR A 182 -4.27 -2.00 0.45
N ALA A 183 -3.17 -1.30 0.76
CA ALA A 183 -1.82 -1.86 0.72
C ALA A 183 -1.65 -3.10 1.62
N SER A 184 -2.37 -3.16 2.74
CA SER A 184 -2.38 -4.31 3.65
C SER A 184 -3.29 -5.45 3.20
N ASP A 185 -4.13 -5.25 2.19
CA ASP A 185 -5.10 -6.27 1.78
C ASP A 185 -4.65 -6.93 0.48
N ARG A 186 -4.42 -8.22 0.48
CA ARG A 186 -4.13 -8.96 -0.76
C ARG A 186 -5.39 -9.21 -1.57
N PHE A 187 -6.53 -9.41 -0.92
CA PHE A 187 -7.81 -9.67 -1.54
C PHE A 187 -8.80 -8.58 -1.16
N LEU A 188 -9.52 -8.06 -2.16
CA LEU A 188 -10.49 -6.99 -1.98
C LEU A 188 -11.84 -7.42 -2.55
N GLU A 189 -12.92 -7.10 -1.83
CA GLU A 189 -14.27 -7.23 -2.34
C GLU A 189 -14.64 -5.96 -3.10
N ILE A 190 -15.05 -6.13 -4.35
CA ILE A 190 -15.34 -5.01 -5.25
C ILE A 190 -16.60 -5.21 -6.06
N GLU A 191 -17.16 -4.11 -6.55
CA GLU A 191 -18.15 -4.07 -7.62
C GLU A 191 -17.62 -3.27 -8.80
N LEU A 192 -17.73 -3.81 -10.03
CA LEU A 192 -17.52 -3.01 -11.23
C LEU A 192 -18.76 -2.17 -11.51
N VAL A 193 -18.61 -0.84 -11.51
CA VAL A 193 -19.67 0.09 -11.85
C VAL A 193 -19.68 0.26 -13.36
N THR A 194 -20.57 -0.45 -14.03
CA THR A 194 -20.77 -0.29 -15.47
C THR A 194 -21.75 0.86 -15.71
N ASN A 195 -21.27 1.98 -16.27
CA ASN A 195 -22.12 3.07 -16.70
C ASN A 195 -22.90 2.65 -17.95
N THR A 196 -23.98 1.92 -17.76
CA THR A 196 -25.06 1.90 -18.74
C THR A 196 -26.26 2.53 -18.08
N VAL A 197 -26.99 3.35 -18.82
CA VAL A 197 -28.23 4.02 -18.45
C VAL A 197 -29.35 3.01 -18.07
N THR A 198 -29.05 1.75 -18.15
CA THR A 198 -29.81 0.61 -17.62
C THR A 198 -28.90 -0.15 -16.67
N GLY A 199 -29.14 0.05 -15.39
CA GLY A 199 -28.35 -0.53 -14.31
C GLY A 199 -28.28 -2.04 -14.36
N LEU A 200 -27.19 -2.58 -14.85
CA LEU A 200 -26.73 -3.91 -14.51
C LEU A 200 -25.63 -3.74 -13.46
N LYS A 201 -26.00 -3.74 -12.20
CA LYS A 201 -25.07 -4.11 -11.14
C LYS A 201 -24.69 -5.55 -11.44
N ILE A 202 -23.45 -5.80 -11.78
CA ILE A 202 -22.88 -7.13 -11.77
C ILE A 202 -22.22 -7.23 -10.39
N PRO A 203 -22.85 -7.86 -9.39
CA PRO A 203 -22.12 -8.24 -8.20
C PRO A 203 -21.13 -9.31 -8.64
N LEU A 204 -19.86 -9.00 -8.65
CA LEU A 204 -18.78 -9.96 -8.81
C LEU A 204 -18.49 -10.66 -7.47
N SER A 205 -19.42 -10.66 -6.55
CA SER A 205 -19.45 -11.54 -5.40
C SER A 205 -20.08 -12.88 -5.81
N LEU A 206 -19.36 -13.66 -6.60
CA LEU A 206 -19.53 -15.09 -6.51
C LEU A 206 -19.00 -15.48 -5.12
N PRO A 207 -19.67 -16.35 -4.36
CA PRO A 207 -19.13 -16.83 -3.10
C PRO A 207 -17.75 -17.42 -3.36
N GLY A 208 -16.72 -16.78 -2.78
CA GLY A 208 -15.33 -17.21 -2.92
C GLY A 208 -14.43 -16.40 -3.84
N PHE A 209 -14.90 -15.37 -4.55
CA PHE A 209 -14.04 -14.56 -5.42
C PHE A 209 -13.83 -13.16 -4.82
N ARG A 210 -12.61 -12.93 -4.33
CA ARG A 210 -12.10 -11.61 -3.98
C ARG A 210 -11.07 -11.17 -5.03
N ALA A 211 -11.08 -9.90 -5.37
CA ALA A 211 -10.08 -9.37 -6.26
C ALA A 211 -8.77 -9.12 -5.50
N ARG A 212 -7.63 -9.29 -6.18
CA ARG A 212 -6.30 -9.00 -5.61
C ARG A 212 -5.82 -7.62 -5.98
N PRO A 213 -5.28 -6.82 -5.07
CA PRO A 213 -4.43 -5.72 -5.46
C PRO A 213 -3.17 -6.29 -6.11
N GLY A 214 -3.02 -6.07 -7.42
CA GLY A 214 -1.77 -6.31 -8.11
C GLY A 214 -0.78 -5.25 -7.68
N LYS A 215 0.45 -5.63 -7.34
CA LYS A 215 1.50 -4.67 -7.03
C LYS A 215 2.11 -4.15 -8.33
N SER A 216 2.28 -2.84 -8.40
CA SER A 216 3.05 -2.20 -9.45
C SER A 216 4.51 -2.65 -9.38
N ASP A 217 5.21 -2.62 -10.53
CA ASP A 217 6.62 -2.99 -10.70
C ASP A 217 7.61 -2.21 -9.81
N LYS A 218 7.10 -1.27 -9.00
CA LYS A 218 7.90 -0.37 -8.15
C LYS A 218 7.82 -0.67 -6.66
N LEU A 219 7.12 -1.70 -6.24
CA LEU A 219 7.15 -2.13 -4.85
C LEU A 219 8.53 -2.69 -4.52
N LYS A 220 9.32 -1.91 -3.81
CA LYS A 220 10.62 -2.34 -3.31
C LYS A 220 10.46 -2.85 -1.88
N ARG A 221 11.06 -3.98 -1.62
CA ARG A 221 11.33 -4.44 -0.26
C ARG A 221 12.71 -4.02 0.16
N THR A 222 12.79 -3.61 1.41
CA THR A 222 14.07 -3.42 2.07
C THR A 222 14.20 -4.49 3.16
N TYR A 223 15.27 -5.24 3.10
CA TYR A 223 15.63 -6.26 4.07
C TYR A 223 16.58 -5.69 5.11
#